data_ba0de1697346992212a31465adfdfed9
#
_entry.id   ba0de1697346992212a31465adfdfed9
#
_cell.length_a   1.000
_cell.length_b   1.000
_cell.length_c   1.000
_cell.angle_alpha   90.00
_cell.angle_beta   90.00
_cell.angle_gamma   90.00
#
_symmetry.space_group_name_H-M   'P 1'
#
loop_
_entity.id
_entity.type
_entity.pdbx_description
1 polymer ?
#
loop_
_entity_poly.entity_id
_entity_poly.type
_entity_poly.pdbx_seq_one_letter_code
_entity_poly.pdbx_strand_id
1 'polypeptide(L)'
;MLTVEIDGNDGTGKTFLINEIKRQLAFTGFKGDVKFNDRGILSKATLADTWKDNPDNPNLAGLCKFNKDTIYYLIDDIPIVCQNRIIERGDSIEEEFHTLEDLKKYRKRFLQLHDYYDNINIIKKNGFEFDHTTIMQIVIKILVKYGEVQTEKLKESTALNNAYKERYGDLENHAYIQLTKSNGAYVKIDVKDIDRFVECVDGTKHSTKVVCKNHTYYVKETVDSVSKLYKEAKDFVTK
;
A
#
# COMPACT_ATOMS: atom_id res chain seq x y z
N MET A 1 -1.48 2.83 -0.42
CA MET A 1 -1.41 2.82 -1.91
C MET A 1 -2.75 2.33 -2.41
N LEU A 2 -3.39 3.05 -3.31
CA LEU A 2 -4.64 2.62 -3.94
C LEU A 2 -4.32 1.57 -5.01
N THR A 3 -5.11 0.48 -5.06
CA THR A 3 -5.05 -0.53 -6.12
C THR A 3 -6.32 -0.47 -6.96
N VAL A 4 -6.22 -0.70 -8.25
CA VAL A 4 -7.34 -0.89 -9.18
C VAL A 4 -7.16 -2.26 -9.83
N GLU A 5 -8.10 -3.16 -9.59
CA GLU A 5 -8.13 -4.48 -10.22
C GLU A 5 -9.17 -4.50 -11.33
N ILE A 6 -8.78 -4.96 -12.51
CA ILE A 6 -9.64 -5.06 -13.68
C ILE A 6 -9.66 -6.50 -14.14
N ASP A 7 -10.81 -7.13 -13.95
CA ASP A 7 -11.09 -8.52 -14.29
C ASP A 7 -12.07 -8.63 -15.48
N GLY A 8 -12.20 -9.80 -16.00
CA GLY A 8 -13.07 -10.14 -17.13
C GLY A 8 -12.42 -11.18 -18.03
N ASN A 9 -13.17 -11.70 -18.98
CA ASN A 9 -12.69 -12.68 -19.96
C ASN A 9 -11.47 -12.16 -20.74
N ASP A 10 -10.69 -13.06 -21.32
CA ASP A 10 -9.71 -12.70 -22.33
C ASP A 10 -10.40 -12.11 -23.56
N GLY A 11 -9.77 -11.19 -24.24
CA GLY A 11 -10.37 -10.44 -25.35
C GLY A 11 -11.30 -9.29 -24.96
N THR A 12 -11.59 -9.07 -23.66
CA THR A 12 -12.43 -7.93 -23.22
C THR A 12 -11.75 -6.56 -23.33
N GLY A 13 -10.43 -6.51 -23.50
CA GLY A 13 -9.68 -5.26 -23.61
C GLY A 13 -9.20 -4.65 -22.29
N LYS A 14 -8.97 -5.47 -21.27
CA LYS A 14 -8.46 -5.03 -19.94
C LYS A 14 -7.22 -4.16 -20.04
N THR A 15 -6.20 -4.65 -20.74
CA THR A 15 -4.93 -3.92 -20.90
C THR A 15 -5.10 -2.60 -21.64
N PHE A 16 -5.97 -2.53 -22.66
CA PHE A 16 -6.33 -1.30 -23.34
C PHE A 16 -6.96 -0.30 -22.37
N LEU A 17 -7.95 -0.75 -21.58
CA LEU A 17 -8.63 0.12 -20.60
C LEU A 17 -7.65 0.64 -19.55
N ILE A 18 -6.76 -0.20 -19.02
CA ILE A 18 -5.73 0.22 -18.06
C ILE A 18 -4.85 1.33 -18.65
N ASN A 19 -4.39 1.16 -19.88
CA ASN A 19 -3.53 2.13 -20.54
C ASN A 19 -4.26 3.46 -20.78
N GLU A 20 -5.53 3.39 -21.18
CA GLU A 20 -6.34 4.57 -21.40
C GLU A 20 -6.63 5.33 -20.09
N ILE A 21 -6.95 4.61 -18.99
CA ILE A 21 -7.11 5.22 -17.67
C ILE A 21 -5.81 5.91 -17.21
N LYS A 22 -4.66 5.26 -17.37
CA LYS A 22 -3.36 5.85 -17.03
C LYS A 22 -3.11 7.12 -17.84
N ARG A 23 -3.43 7.11 -19.12
CA ARG A 23 -3.30 8.28 -20.01
C ARG A 23 -4.19 9.42 -19.52
N GLN A 24 -5.44 9.16 -19.19
CA GLN A 24 -6.36 10.18 -18.69
C GLN A 24 -5.96 10.72 -17.32
N LEU A 25 -5.49 9.86 -16.38
CA LEU A 25 -4.94 10.30 -15.10
C LEU A 25 -3.75 11.27 -15.31
N ALA A 26 -2.85 10.95 -16.23
CA ALA A 26 -1.74 11.84 -16.57
C ALA A 26 -2.21 13.20 -17.11
N PHE A 27 -3.26 13.22 -17.94
CA PHE A 27 -3.87 14.45 -18.47
C PHE A 27 -4.46 15.34 -17.37
N THR A 28 -4.97 14.75 -16.27
CA THR A 28 -5.46 15.55 -15.12
C THR A 28 -4.33 16.15 -14.29
N GLY A 29 -3.06 15.87 -14.61
CA GLY A 29 -1.91 16.26 -13.78
C GLY A 29 -1.76 15.43 -12.51
N PHE A 30 -2.47 14.31 -12.40
CA PHE A 30 -2.38 13.42 -11.24
C PHE A 30 -0.98 12.82 -11.09
N LYS A 31 -0.39 13.01 -9.91
CA LYS A 31 0.96 12.51 -9.57
C LYS A 31 0.95 11.42 -8.50
N GLY A 32 -0.23 10.91 -8.17
CA GLY A 32 -0.39 9.88 -7.15
C GLY A 32 0.06 8.50 -7.63
N ASP A 33 0.37 7.63 -6.67
CA ASP A 33 0.74 6.24 -6.94
C ASP A 33 -0.50 5.34 -6.86
N VAL A 34 -0.91 4.82 -8.03
CA VAL A 34 -2.02 3.88 -8.19
C VAL A 34 -1.51 2.63 -8.88
N LYS A 35 -1.65 1.49 -8.21
CA LYS A 35 -1.31 0.19 -8.77
C LYS A 35 -2.48 -0.35 -9.61
N PHE A 36 -2.19 -0.78 -10.83
CA PHE A 36 -3.16 -1.46 -11.70
C PHE A 36 -2.82 -2.95 -11.83
N ASN A 37 -3.79 -3.81 -11.59
CA ASN A 37 -3.68 -5.25 -11.81
C ASN A 37 -4.62 -5.64 -12.96
N ASP A 38 -4.06 -6.23 -14.00
CA ASP A 38 -4.78 -6.99 -15.03
C ASP A 38 -4.94 -8.42 -14.52
N ARG A 39 -6.18 -8.86 -14.32
CA ARG A 39 -6.54 -10.11 -13.62
C ARG A 39 -6.20 -10.06 -12.11
N GLY A 40 -7.24 -9.88 -11.32
CA GLY A 40 -7.16 -9.78 -9.86
C GLY A 40 -7.80 -10.96 -9.14
N ILE A 41 -8.50 -10.63 -8.07
CA ILE A 41 -9.14 -11.61 -7.19
C ILE A 41 -10.29 -12.35 -7.88
N LEU A 42 -11.02 -11.67 -8.79
CA LEU A 42 -12.17 -12.29 -9.47
C LEU A 42 -11.70 -13.36 -10.47
N SER A 43 -10.64 -13.10 -11.22
CA SER A 43 -10.04 -14.10 -12.13
C SER A 43 -9.60 -15.36 -11.37
N LYS A 44 -8.97 -15.19 -10.20
CA LYS A 44 -8.60 -16.32 -9.34
C LYS A 44 -9.83 -17.07 -8.83
N ALA A 45 -10.86 -16.34 -8.43
CA ALA A 45 -12.11 -16.94 -7.93
C ALA A 45 -12.83 -17.77 -8.99
N THR A 46 -12.80 -17.38 -10.27
CA THR A 46 -13.42 -18.17 -11.35
C THR A 46 -12.74 -19.52 -11.60
N LEU A 47 -11.53 -19.71 -11.12
CA LEU A 47 -10.76 -20.97 -11.24
C LEU A 47 -10.89 -21.87 -10.01
N ALA A 48 -11.58 -21.46 -8.96
CA ALA A 48 -11.71 -22.21 -7.72
C ALA A 48 -12.47 -23.53 -7.89
N ASP A 49 -12.17 -24.50 -7.04
CA ASP A 49 -12.76 -25.85 -7.11
C ASP A 49 -14.27 -25.88 -6.85
N THR A 50 -14.80 -24.90 -6.10
CA THR A 50 -16.24 -24.79 -5.85
C THR A 50 -17.11 -24.82 -7.10
N TRP A 51 -16.54 -24.41 -8.27
CA TRP A 51 -17.22 -24.48 -9.56
C TRP A 51 -17.24 -25.87 -10.16
N LYS A 52 -16.31 -26.76 -9.74
CA LYS A 52 -16.27 -28.16 -10.20
C LYS A 52 -17.34 -28.98 -9.48
N ASP A 53 -17.51 -28.71 -8.19
CA ASP A 53 -18.44 -29.45 -7.34
C ASP A 53 -19.89 -29.10 -7.63
N ASN A 54 -20.18 -27.82 -7.85
CA ASN A 54 -21.53 -27.34 -8.14
C ASN A 54 -21.48 -26.10 -9.07
N PRO A 55 -21.42 -26.28 -10.39
CA PRO A 55 -21.24 -25.17 -11.34
C PRO A 55 -22.45 -24.22 -11.42
N ASP A 56 -23.65 -24.68 -11.05
CA ASP A 56 -24.87 -23.87 -11.12
C ASP A 56 -25.17 -23.12 -9.81
N ASN A 57 -24.73 -23.65 -8.68
CA ASN A 57 -24.93 -23.05 -7.37
C ASN A 57 -23.69 -23.20 -6.47
N PRO A 58 -22.55 -22.58 -6.84
CA PRO A 58 -21.32 -22.70 -6.10
C PRO A 58 -21.41 -22.00 -4.74
N ASN A 59 -20.62 -22.49 -3.77
CA ASN A 59 -20.46 -21.77 -2.52
C ASN A 59 -19.48 -20.59 -2.71
N LEU A 60 -20.01 -19.38 -2.80
CA LEU A 60 -19.24 -18.15 -3.02
C LEU A 60 -18.79 -17.48 -1.72
N ALA A 61 -19.27 -17.96 -0.56
CA ALA A 61 -18.94 -17.36 0.72
C ALA A 61 -17.41 -17.39 0.99
N GLY A 62 -16.81 -16.23 1.20
CA GLY A 62 -15.39 -16.09 1.50
C GLY A 62 -14.42 -16.37 0.33
N LEU A 63 -14.94 -16.62 -0.88
CA LEU A 63 -14.12 -16.87 -2.05
C LEU A 63 -13.28 -15.66 -2.46
N CYS A 64 -13.84 -14.45 -2.31
CA CYS A 64 -13.14 -13.20 -2.53
C CYS A 64 -12.92 -12.46 -1.20
N LYS A 65 -11.66 -12.08 -0.94
CA LYS A 65 -11.29 -11.21 0.19
C LYS A 65 -11.00 -9.81 -0.33
N PHE A 66 -11.99 -8.94 -0.27
CA PHE A 66 -11.87 -7.57 -0.76
C PHE A 66 -11.04 -6.68 0.18
N ASN A 67 -10.16 -5.86 -0.40
CA ASN A 67 -9.38 -4.88 0.34
C ASN A 67 -10.06 -3.50 0.22
N LYS A 68 -10.20 -2.76 1.33
CA LYS A 68 -10.81 -1.42 1.37
C LYS A 68 -10.09 -0.39 0.48
N ASP A 69 -8.78 -0.57 0.26
CA ASP A 69 -7.94 0.30 -0.56
C ASP A 69 -7.87 -0.18 -2.03
N THR A 70 -8.80 -1.03 -2.46
CA THR A 70 -8.84 -1.54 -3.82
C THR A 70 -10.20 -1.24 -4.47
N ILE A 71 -10.18 -0.78 -5.71
CA ILE A 71 -11.38 -0.67 -6.54
C ILE A 71 -11.39 -1.87 -7.49
N TYR A 72 -12.50 -2.59 -7.52
CA TYR A 72 -12.68 -3.78 -8.34
C TYR A 72 -13.61 -3.49 -9.51
N TYR A 73 -13.13 -3.75 -10.73
CA TYR A 73 -13.90 -3.65 -11.95
C TYR A 73 -14.00 -5.00 -12.64
N LEU A 74 -15.18 -5.33 -13.10
CA LEU A 74 -15.44 -6.47 -13.98
C LEU A 74 -15.87 -5.96 -15.36
N ILE A 75 -15.15 -6.32 -16.40
CA ILE A 75 -15.55 -6.04 -17.77
C ILE A 75 -16.42 -7.20 -18.26
N ASP A 76 -17.69 -6.91 -18.51
CA ASP A 76 -18.63 -7.84 -19.14
C ASP A 76 -18.74 -7.54 -20.63
N ASP A 77 -18.32 -8.47 -21.47
CA ASP A 77 -18.42 -8.38 -22.93
C ASP A 77 -18.97 -9.69 -23.53
N ILE A 78 -19.39 -9.63 -24.77
CA ILE A 78 -19.99 -10.76 -25.50
C ILE A 78 -18.89 -11.78 -25.81
N PRO A 79 -19.03 -13.07 -25.40
CA PRO A 79 -17.97 -14.08 -25.54
C PRO A 79 -17.47 -14.28 -26.97
N ILE A 80 -18.35 -14.26 -27.98
CA ILE A 80 -17.94 -14.41 -29.38
C ILE A 80 -17.10 -13.21 -29.87
N VAL A 81 -17.38 -12.01 -29.40
CA VAL A 81 -16.57 -10.83 -29.72
C VAL A 81 -15.20 -10.92 -29.06
N CYS A 82 -15.14 -11.43 -27.83
CA CYS A 82 -13.88 -11.70 -27.15
C CYS A 82 -13.03 -12.74 -27.88
N GLN A 83 -13.65 -13.84 -28.34
CA GLN A 83 -12.98 -14.87 -29.11
C GLN A 83 -12.42 -14.31 -30.42
N ASN A 84 -13.22 -13.57 -31.19
CA ASN A 84 -12.75 -12.97 -32.44
C ASN A 84 -11.51 -12.08 -32.21
N ARG A 85 -11.49 -11.30 -31.15
CA ARG A 85 -10.34 -10.44 -30.81
C ARG A 85 -9.10 -11.26 -30.41
N ILE A 86 -9.27 -12.44 -29.80
CA ILE A 86 -8.17 -13.36 -29.47
C ILE A 86 -7.59 -13.91 -30.78
N ILE A 87 -8.43 -14.39 -31.67
CA ILE A 87 -8.04 -14.92 -33.01
C ILE A 87 -7.31 -13.83 -33.82
N GLU A 88 -7.87 -12.61 -33.89
CA GLU A 88 -7.29 -11.50 -34.64
C GLU A 88 -5.90 -11.11 -34.14
N ARG A 89 -5.58 -11.35 -32.85
CA ARG A 89 -4.23 -11.13 -32.29
C ARG A 89 -3.23 -12.22 -32.70
N GLY A 90 -3.71 -13.37 -33.19
CA GLY A 90 -2.87 -14.49 -33.61
C GLY A 90 -2.12 -15.16 -32.45
N ASP A 91 -2.67 -15.12 -31.23
CA ASP A 91 -2.10 -15.78 -30.07
C ASP A 91 -2.57 -17.24 -30.01
N SER A 92 -1.81 -18.12 -30.66
CA SER A 92 -2.16 -19.56 -30.81
C SER A 92 -2.33 -20.29 -29.46
N ILE A 93 -1.63 -19.85 -28.42
CA ILE A 93 -1.75 -20.43 -27.07
C ILE A 93 -3.09 -20.00 -26.45
N GLU A 94 -3.46 -18.72 -26.55
CA GLU A 94 -4.76 -18.26 -26.07
C GLU A 94 -5.92 -18.87 -26.88
N GLU A 95 -5.78 -19.10 -28.20
CA GLU A 95 -6.79 -19.73 -29.02
C GLU A 95 -7.09 -21.17 -28.56
N GLU A 96 -6.07 -21.94 -28.21
CA GLU A 96 -6.21 -23.32 -27.75
C GLU A 96 -6.92 -23.42 -26.39
N PHE A 97 -6.65 -22.50 -25.48
CA PHE A 97 -7.16 -22.54 -24.10
C PHE A 97 -8.44 -21.73 -23.88
N HIS A 98 -8.87 -20.90 -24.85
CA HIS A 98 -10.05 -20.02 -24.69
C HIS A 98 -11.08 -20.27 -25.80
N THR A 99 -11.66 -21.46 -25.78
CA THR A 99 -12.78 -21.77 -26.65
C THR A 99 -13.99 -20.88 -26.34
N LEU A 100 -14.93 -20.75 -27.28
CA LEU A 100 -16.17 -20.03 -27.07
C LEU A 100 -16.94 -20.52 -25.82
N GLU A 101 -16.91 -21.83 -25.60
CA GLU A 101 -17.59 -22.46 -24.46
C GLU A 101 -16.89 -22.10 -23.14
N ASP A 102 -15.56 -22.03 -23.10
CA ASP A 102 -14.82 -21.59 -21.94
C ASP A 102 -15.11 -20.13 -21.64
N LEU A 103 -15.12 -19.26 -22.64
CA LEU A 103 -15.45 -17.85 -22.47
C LEU A 103 -16.89 -17.64 -21.96
N LYS A 104 -17.86 -18.43 -22.45
CA LYS A 104 -19.24 -18.39 -21.91
C LYS A 104 -19.29 -18.86 -20.46
N LYS A 105 -18.58 -19.93 -20.13
CA LYS A 105 -18.47 -20.48 -18.78
C LYS A 105 -17.84 -19.48 -17.81
N TYR A 106 -16.71 -18.87 -18.18
CA TYR A 106 -16.05 -17.86 -17.34
C TYR A 106 -16.92 -16.60 -17.17
N ARG A 107 -17.57 -16.13 -18.24
CA ARG A 107 -18.51 -15.01 -18.14
C ARG A 107 -19.62 -15.30 -17.14
N LYS A 108 -20.23 -16.50 -17.17
CA LYS A 108 -21.26 -16.90 -16.20
C LYS A 108 -20.73 -16.81 -14.77
N ARG A 109 -19.53 -17.34 -14.52
CA ARG A 109 -18.89 -17.31 -13.18
C ARG A 109 -18.62 -15.87 -12.71
N PHE A 110 -18.08 -15.02 -13.57
CA PHE A 110 -17.87 -13.61 -13.26
C PHE A 110 -19.16 -12.89 -12.88
N LEU A 111 -20.24 -13.12 -13.62
CA LEU A 111 -21.53 -12.50 -13.33
C LEU A 111 -22.11 -13.03 -11.99
N GLN A 112 -21.98 -14.31 -11.70
CA GLN A 112 -22.38 -14.86 -10.41
C GLN A 112 -21.58 -14.25 -9.24
N LEU A 113 -20.27 -14.02 -9.43
CA LEU A 113 -19.46 -13.30 -8.43
C LEU A 113 -19.93 -11.84 -8.26
N HIS A 114 -20.21 -11.13 -9.36
CA HIS A 114 -20.74 -9.78 -9.32
C HIS A 114 -22.10 -9.71 -8.59
N ASP A 115 -23.00 -10.64 -8.87
CA ASP A 115 -24.35 -10.65 -8.26
C ASP A 115 -24.30 -11.03 -6.77
N TYR A 116 -23.25 -11.73 -6.34
CA TYR A 116 -23.06 -12.11 -4.93
C TYR A 116 -22.33 -11.04 -4.10
N TYR A 117 -21.41 -10.28 -4.72
CA TYR A 117 -20.58 -9.30 -4.02
C TYR A 117 -20.83 -7.87 -4.48
N ASP A 118 -21.29 -7.00 -3.56
CA ASP A 118 -21.59 -5.58 -3.84
C ASP A 118 -20.37 -4.70 -4.15
N ASN A 119 -19.16 -5.22 -3.89
CA ASN A 119 -17.91 -4.44 -4.05
C ASN A 119 -17.39 -4.40 -5.49
N ILE A 120 -18.07 -5.04 -6.45
CA ILE A 120 -17.63 -5.18 -7.83
C ILE A 120 -18.35 -4.17 -8.72
N ASN A 121 -17.59 -3.33 -9.43
CA ASN A 121 -18.14 -2.40 -10.41
C ASN A 121 -18.15 -3.06 -11.79
N ILE A 122 -19.32 -3.24 -12.39
CA ILE A 122 -19.42 -3.84 -13.72
C ILE A 122 -19.33 -2.80 -14.82
N ILE A 123 -18.57 -3.10 -15.88
CA ILE A 123 -18.47 -2.31 -17.11
C ILE A 123 -19.02 -3.17 -18.24
N LYS A 124 -20.22 -2.84 -18.73
CA LYS A 124 -20.89 -3.56 -19.81
C LYS A 124 -20.50 -2.99 -21.18
N LYS A 125 -19.78 -3.77 -21.99
CA LYS A 125 -19.33 -3.35 -23.32
C LYS A 125 -20.30 -3.72 -24.43
N ASN A 126 -20.97 -4.88 -24.32
CA ASN A 126 -21.90 -5.37 -25.33
C ASN A 126 -21.30 -5.45 -26.75
N GLY A 127 -20.02 -5.78 -26.86
CA GLY A 127 -19.29 -5.88 -28.14
C GLY A 127 -18.67 -4.58 -28.64
N PHE A 128 -18.96 -3.44 -28.01
CA PHE A 128 -18.43 -2.14 -28.41
C PHE A 128 -17.07 -1.82 -27.78
N GLU A 129 -16.43 -0.76 -28.26
CA GLU A 129 -15.25 -0.19 -27.60
C GLU A 129 -15.64 0.57 -26.34
N PHE A 130 -14.66 0.87 -25.46
CA PHE A 130 -14.90 1.70 -24.30
C PHE A 130 -15.18 3.14 -24.74
N ASP A 131 -16.32 3.68 -24.36
CA ASP A 131 -16.62 5.09 -24.60
C ASP A 131 -15.85 5.99 -23.62
N HIS A 132 -15.61 7.22 -24.05
CA HIS A 132 -14.88 8.21 -23.27
C HIS A 132 -15.55 8.51 -21.92
N THR A 133 -16.86 8.51 -21.87
CA THR A 133 -17.64 8.80 -20.65
C THR A 133 -17.38 7.73 -19.59
N THR A 134 -17.42 6.46 -19.97
CA THR A 134 -17.10 5.32 -19.08
C THR A 134 -15.67 5.43 -18.54
N ILE A 135 -14.69 5.75 -19.40
CA ILE A 135 -13.31 5.91 -18.98
C ILE A 135 -13.18 7.06 -17.97
N MET A 136 -13.80 8.21 -18.24
CA MET A 136 -13.77 9.37 -17.33
C MET A 136 -14.47 9.09 -16.00
N GLN A 137 -15.57 8.36 -15.96
CA GLN A 137 -16.21 7.94 -14.72
C GLN A 137 -15.28 7.08 -13.85
N ILE A 138 -14.53 6.17 -14.48
CA ILE A 138 -13.52 5.35 -13.79
C ILE A 138 -12.41 6.25 -13.22
N VAL A 139 -11.89 7.18 -14.03
CA VAL A 139 -10.85 8.14 -13.61
C VAL A 139 -11.32 8.96 -12.41
N ILE A 140 -12.53 9.54 -12.48
CA ILE A 140 -13.09 10.31 -11.36
C ILE A 140 -13.20 9.46 -10.10
N LYS A 141 -13.69 8.22 -10.22
CA LYS A 141 -13.82 7.30 -9.08
C LYS A 141 -12.44 6.97 -8.46
N ILE A 142 -11.42 6.81 -9.28
CA ILE A 142 -10.03 6.59 -8.82
C ILE A 142 -9.52 7.82 -8.06
N LEU A 143 -9.73 9.03 -8.59
CA LEU A 143 -9.30 10.28 -7.94
C LEU A 143 -9.96 10.49 -6.57
N VAL A 144 -11.28 10.28 -6.51
CA VAL A 144 -12.04 10.37 -5.26
C VAL A 144 -11.53 9.35 -4.23
N LYS A 145 -11.43 8.08 -4.64
CA LYS A 145 -10.97 7.01 -3.72
C LYS A 145 -9.53 7.21 -3.28
N TYR A 146 -8.66 7.71 -4.15
CA TYR A 146 -7.29 8.05 -3.79
C TYR A 146 -7.26 9.13 -2.70
N GLY A 147 -8.08 10.18 -2.83
CA GLY A 147 -8.22 11.22 -1.81
C GLY A 147 -8.68 10.67 -0.46
N GLU A 148 -9.66 9.76 -0.44
CA GLU A 148 -10.12 9.08 0.78
C GLU A 148 -9.00 8.29 1.45
N VAL A 149 -8.26 7.46 0.69
CA VAL A 149 -7.14 6.64 1.20
C VAL A 149 -6.04 7.52 1.79
N GLN A 150 -5.70 8.66 1.16
CA GLN A 150 -4.70 9.58 1.70
C GLN A 150 -5.19 10.26 2.98
N THR A 151 -6.46 10.64 3.04
CA THR A 151 -7.06 11.28 4.23
C THR A 151 -7.09 10.30 5.42
N GLU A 152 -7.44 9.03 5.20
CA GLU A 152 -7.40 8.00 6.27
C GLU A 152 -5.98 7.83 6.80
N LYS A 153 -4.98 7.69 5.92
CA LYS A 153 -3.57 7.55 6.33
C LYS A 153 -3.07 8.76 7.12
N LEU A 154 -3.47 9.97 6.73
CA LEU A 154 -3.13 11.17 7.46
C LEU A 154 -3.72 11.16 8.87
N LYS A 155 -5.00 10.76 9.02
CA LYS A 155 -5.66 10.62 10.32
C LYS A 155 -4.98 9.56 11.20
N GLU A 156 -4.65 8.39 10.63
CA GLU A 156 -3.93 7.32 11.34
C GLU A 156 -2.55 7.80 11.80
N SER A 157 -1.80 8.49 10.95
CA SER A 157 -0.50 9.07 11.30
C SER A 157 -0.62 10.14 12.38
N THR A 158 -1.62 11.02 12.31
CA THR A 158 -1.86 12.05 13.33
C THR A 158 -2.26 11.42 14.67
N ALA A 159 -3.13 10.40 14.67
CA ALA A 159 -3.51 9.66 15.87
C ALA A 159 -2.31 8.96 16.50
N LEU A 160 -1.45 8.33 15.71
CA LEU A 160 -0.22 7.70 16.17
C LEU A 160 0.75 8.72 16.78
N ASN A 161 0.94 9.87 16.12
CA ASN A 161 1.78 10.96 16.65
C ASN A 161 1.23 11.51 17.94
N ASN A 162 -0.09 11.69 18.07
CA ASN A 162 -0.72 12.15 19.31
C ASN A 162 -0.54 11.13 20.44
N ALA A 163 -0.79 9.84 20.18
CA ALA A 163 -0.56 8.77 21.15
C ALA A 163 0.91 8.67 21.57
N TYR A 164 1.84 8.93 20.65
CA TYR A 164 3.26 8.98 20.95
C TYR A 164 3.61 10.20 21.81
N LYS A 165 3.03 11.38 21.50
CA LYS A 165 3.18 12.60 22.30
C LYS A 165 2.62 12.42 23.73
N GLU A 166 1.44 11.80 23.87
CA GLU A 166 0.85 11.49 25.19
C GLU A 166 1.74 10.55 26.02
N ARG A 167 2.33 9.55 25.38
CA ARG A 167 3.14 8.53 26.06
C ARG A 167 4.55 8.99 26.39
N TYR A 168 5.17 9.78 25.53
CA TYR A 168 6.60 10.13 25.59
C TYR A 168 6.88 11.64 25.70
N GLY A 169 5.83 12.47 25.71
CA GLY A 169 5.94 13.94 25.71
C GLY A 169 6.23 14.51 24.31
N ASP A 170 6.33 15.82 24.25
CA ASP A 170 6.56 16.54 22.98
C ASP A 170 8.04 16.40 22.58
N LEU A 171 8.34 15.50 21.65
CA LEU A 171 9.70 15.21 21.17
C LEU A 171 10.38 16.43 20.52
N GLU A 172 9.59 17.40 20.03
CA GLU A 172 10.13 18.62 19.43
C GLU A 172 10.91 19.48 20.44
N ASN A 173 10.68 19.25 21.74
CA ASN A 173 11.39 19.94 22.83
C ASN A 173 12.46 19.08 23.52
N HIS A 174 12.75 17.87 23.01
CA HIS A 174 13.74 16.97 23.58
C HIS A 174 14.90 16.74 22.61
N ALA A 175 16.08 17.14 22.98
CA ALA A 175 17.28 16.75 22.27
C ALA A 175 17.94 15.58 23.02
N TYR A 176 18.31 14.57 22.26
CA TYR A 176 18.98 13.40 22.80
C TYR A 176 20.41 13.31 22.31
N ILE A 177 21.32 12.88 23.18
CA ILE A 177 22.63 12.40 22.75
C ILE A 177 22.67 10.88 22.85
N GLN A 178 23.29 10.23 21.87
CA GLN A 178 23.50 8.80 21.87
C GLN A 178 24.96 8.51 22.24
N LEU A 179 25.15 7.70 23.28
CA LEU A 179 26.46 7.35 23.81
C LEU A 179 26.60 5.84 23.91
N THR A 180 27.84 5.35 23.97
CA THR A 180 28.16 3.92 24.09
C THR A 180 28.52 3.59 25.53
N LYS A 181 27.73 2.76 26.22
CA LYS A 181 28.03 2.26 27.55
C LYS A 181 29.34 1.47 27.57
N SER A 182 29.94 1.35 28.76
CA SER A 182 31.17 0.56 28.97
C SER A 182 31.03 -0.89 28.50
N ASN A 183 29.84 -1.47 28.56
CA ASN A 183 29.51 -2.82 28.06
C ASN A 183 29.27 -2.93 26.54
N GLY A 184 29.37 -1.81 25.81
CA GLY A 184 29.15 -1.76 24.36
C GLY A 184 27.73 -1.48 23.91
N ALA A 185 26.74 -1.46 24.81
CA ALA A 185 25.37 -1.11 24.47
C ALA A 185 25.21 0.41 24.29
N TYR A 186 24.32 0.81 23.38
CA TYR A 186 23.97 2.22 23.20
C TYR A 186 22.98 2.71 24.28
N VAL A 187 23.09 3.98 24.66
CA VAL A 187 22.13 4.68 25.49
C VAL A 187 21.81 6.02 24.85
N LYS A 188 20.53 6.37 24.82
CA LYS A 188 20.05 7.71 24.46
C LYS A 188 19.70 8.46 25.75
N ILE A 189 20.26 9.64 25.92
CA ILE A 189 20.08 10.46 27.11
C ILE A 189 19.50 11.80 26.68
N ASP A 190 18.40 12.21 27.30
CA ASP A 190 17.85 13.54 27.09
C ASP A 190 18.80 14.59 27.65
N VAL A 191 19.10 15.59 26.86
CA VAL A 191 20.00 16.69 27.24
C VAL A 191 19.52 17.42 28.52
N LYS A 192 18.20 17.53 28.72
CA LYS A 192 17.58 18.14 29.88
C LYS A 192 17.79 17.37 31.18
N ASP A 193 18.12 16.09 31.10
CA ASP A 193 18.35 15.23 32.25
C ASP A 193 19.81 15.17 32.67
N ILE A 194 20.71 15.74 31.87
CA ILE A 194 22.13 15.70 32.12
C ILE A 194 22.52 16.86 33.07
N ASP A 195 23.02 16.51 34.22
CA ASP A 195 23.52 17.50 35.22
C ASP A 195 24.99 17.85 34.98
N ARG A 196 25.84 16.84 34.73
CA ARG A 196 27.28 17.05 34.51
C ARG A 196 27.97 15.87 33.88
N PHE A 197 29.16 16.10 33.37
CA PHE A 197 30.09 15.10 32.91
C PHE A 197 31.33 15.08 33.78
N VAL A 198 31.83 13.87 34.08
CA VAL A 198 33.06 13.71 34.93
C VAL A 198 33.96 12.72 34.21
N GLU A 199 35.20 13.09 34.01
CA GLU A 199 36.20 12.15 33.50
C GLU A 199 36.51 11.08 34.57
N CYS A 200 36.50 9.84 34.16
CA CYS A 200 36.89 8.72 34.97
C CYS A 200 38.11 8.04 34.34
N VAL A 201 39.17 7.97 35.08
CA VAL A 201 40.39 7.26 34.68
C VAL A 201 40.51 6.00 35.54
N ASP A 202 40.36 4.85 34.91
CA ASP A 202 40.58 3.55 35.55
C ASP A 202 41.72 2.83 34.82
N GLY A 203 42.93 2.93 35.41
CA GLY A 203 44.16 2.44 34.79
C GLY A 203 44.47 3.17 33.47
N THR A 204 44.47 2.43 32.35
CA THR A 204 44.73 2.97 31.00
C THR A 204 43.48 3.32 30.20
N LYS A 205 42.30 3.14 30.75
CA LYS A 205 41.03 3.39 30.06
C LYS A 205 40.40 4.69 30.56
N HIS A 206 40.23 5.63 29.63
CA HIS A 206 39.43 6.83 29.85
C HIS A 206 37.98 6.48 29.56
N SER A 207 37.10 6.88 30.47
CA SER A 207 35.66 6.82 30.30
C SER A 207 35.01 8.08 30.88
N THR A 208 33.81 8.40 30.40
CA THR A 208 33.07 9.53 30.96
C THR A 208 31.91 9.04 31.80
N LYS A 209 31.80 9.58 33.00
CA LYS A 209 30.64 9.43 33.84
C LYS A 209 29.66 10.55 33.51
N VAL A 210 28.50 10.18 32.92
CA VAL A 210 27.40 11.11 32.65
C VAL A 210 26.41 11.02 33.81
N VAL A 211 26.31 12.06 34.58
CA VAL A 211 25.40 12.16 35.74
C VAL A 211 24.12 12.82 35.25
N CYS A 212 23.01 12.11 35.36
CA CYS A 212 21.67 12.59 35.07
C CYS A 212 20.85 12.66 36.36
N LYS A 213 19.71 13.39 36.35
CA LYS A 213 18.79 13.54 37.48
C LYS A 213 18.46 12.25 38.22
N ASN A 214 18.20 11.18 37.49
CA ASN A 214 17.74 9.89 38.06
C ASN A 214 18.70 8.74 37.85
N HIS A 215 19.72 8.89 37.01
CA HIS A 215 20.63 7.82 36.63
C HIS A 215 22.04 8.32 36.38
N THR A 216 22.99 7.38 36.45
CA THR A 216 24.38 7.65 36.09
C THR A 216 24.81 6.61 35.05
N TYR A 217 25.45 7.07 33.98
CA TYR A 217 25.96 6.23 32.90
C TYR A 217 27.47 6.34 32.83
N TYR A 218 28.14 5.20 32.60
CA TYR A 218 29.55 5.14 32.26
C TYR A 218 29.65 4.84 30.76
N VAL A 219 30.24 5.78 30.02
CA VAL A 219 30.30 5.72 28.54
C VAL A 219 31.75 5.71 28.06
N LYS A 220 31.96 5.20 26.86
CA LYS A 220 33.29 5.05 26.24
C LYS A 220 33.82 6.34 25.64
N GLU A 221 32.93 7.27 25.32
CA GLU A 221 33.26 8.57 24.77
C GLU A 221 34.05 9.40 25.79
N THR A 222 34.99 10.23 25.31
CA THR A 222 35.72 11.17 26.14
C THR A 222 34.81 12.32 26.58
N VAL A 223 35.16 13.01 27.69
CA VAL A 223 34.42 14.20 28.18
C VAL A 223 34.25 15.23 27.10
N ASP A 224 35.31 15.50 26.30
CA ASP A 224 35.25 16.48 25.21
C ASP A 224 34.25 16.08 24.14
N SER A 225 34.23 14.77 23.74
CA SER A 225 33.26 14.22 22.78
C SER A 225 31.83 14.35 23.29
N VAL A 226 31.57 13.98 24.55
CA VAL A 226 30.24 14.10 25.18
C VAL A 226 29.83 15.57 25.29
N SER A 227 30.74 16.47 25.69
CA SER A 227 30.49 17.91 25.81
C SER A 227 30.13 18.53 24.45
N LYS A 228 30.81 18.11 23.38
CA LYS A 228 30.51 18.56 22.01
C LYS A 228 29.11 18.13 21.58
N LEU A 229 28.79 16.84 21.72
CA LEU A 229 27.45 16.29 21.40
C LEU A 229 26.34 16.99 22.21
N TYR A 230 26.62 17.27 23.51
CA TYR A 230 25.67 17.97 24.36
C TYR A 230 25.40 19.40 23.88
N LYS A 231 26.45 20.15 23.51
CA LYS A 231 26.30 21.51 22.98
C LYS A 231 25.51 21.51 21.67
N GLU A 232 25.88 20.64 20.71
CA GLU A 232 25.19 20.51 19.43
C GLU A 232 23.71 20.19 19.61
N ALA A 233 23.38 19.25 20.49
CA ALA A 233 22.01 18.88 20.81
C ALA A 233 21.23 20.00 21.52
N LYS A 234 21.87 20.77 22.43
CA LYS A 234 21.27 21.91 23.14
C LYS A 234 20.97 23.04 22.17
N ASP A 235 21.88 23.37 21.26
CA ASP A 235 21.72 24.42 20.26
C ASP A 235 20.59 24.13 19.28
N PHE A 236 20.27 22.83 19.06
CA PHE A 236 19.14 22.38 18.22
C PHE A 236 17.79 22.69 18.86
N VAL A 237 17.65 22.60 20.20
CA VAL A 237 16.39 22.87 20.93
C VAL A 237 16.14 24.36 21.14
N THR A 238 17.19 25.21 21.08
CA THR A 238 17.09 26.66 21.34
C THR A 238 16.85 27.48 20.05
N LYS A 239 16.78 26.86 18.89
CA LYS A 239 16.40 27.46 17.60
C LYS A 239 14.94 27.17 17.28
#